data_4cda3104269d42293be8b7f228991e88
#
_entry.id   4cda3104269d42293be8b7f228991e88
#
_cell.length_a   1.000
_cell.length_b   1.000
_cell.length_c   1.000
_cell.angle_alpha   90.00
_cell.angle_beta   90.00
_cell.angle_gamma   90.00
#
_symmetry.space_group_name_H-M   'P 1'
#
loop_
_entity.id
_entity.type
_entity.pdbx_description
1 polymer ?
#
loop_
_entity_poly.entity_id
_entity_poly.type
_entity_poly.pdbx_seq_one_letter_code
_entity_poly.pdbx_strand_id
1 'polypeptide(L)'
;MDEYYRILESLPPALRTPLAKLDAHYAPHIQEIRLRLGQPIQFTIRGRLCPAAKFLPGTGLPAALETDTLRDCFLQLCRRSVYAYEDELKQGYFTVQGGCRIGVAGCRGPGGFSAVTSLNLRIARWLTCPLPPELEALTVTPTGGLLLAGPPGSGKTTLLR
;
A
#
# COMPACT_ATOMS: atom_id res chain seq x y z
N MET A 1 -9.09 -9.72 -9.89
CA MET A 1 -9.28 -9.24 -8.50
C MET A 1 -8.39 -8.03 -8.32
N ASP A 2 -8.95 -6.88 -7.87
CA ASP A 2 -8.19 -5.64 -7.67
C ASP A 2 -7.12 -5.82 -6.57
N GLU A 3 -6.00 -5.12 -6.71
CA GLU A 3 -4.86 -5.17 -5.79
C GLU A 3 -5.24 -4.75 -4.36
N TYR A 4 -6.27 -3.92 -4.21
CA TYR A 4 -6.85 -3.59 -2.91
C TYR A 4 -7.29 -4.85 -2.16
N TYR A 5 -8.07 -5.72 -2.79
CA TYR A 5 -8.54 -6.94 -2.13
C TYR A 5 -7.41 -7.94 -1.87
N ARG A 6 -6.39 -7.98 -2.75
CA ARG A 6 -5.22 -8.85 -2.55
C ARG A 6 -4.43 -8.49 -1.30
N ILE A 7 -4.20 -7.21 -1.04
CA ILE A 7 -3.46 -6.80 0.18
C ILE A 7 -4.24 -7.11 1.45
N LEU A 8 -5.58 -7.10 1.40
CA LEU A 8 -6.41 -7.45 2.55
C LEU A 8 -6.23 -8.90 3.01
N GLU A 9 -5.86 -9.81 2.11
CA GLU A 9 -5.58 -11.23 2.46
C GLU A 9 -4.42 -11.36 3.46
N SER A 10 -3.54 -10.37 3.50
CA SER A 10 -2.42 -10.28 4.44
C SER A 10 -2.78 -9.58 5.75
N LEU A 11 -4.05 -9.22 5.96
CA LEU A 11 -4.52 -8.58 7.19
C LEU A 11 -5.27 -9.56 8.10
N PRO A 12 -5.26 -9.32 9.44
CA PRO A 12 -6.07 -10.08 10.37
C PRO A 12 -7.56 -10.02 10.02
N PRO A 13 -8.34 -11.09 10.31
CA PRO A 13 -9.77 -11.14 10.01
C PRO A 13 -10.56 -9.94 10.57
N ALA A 14 -10.17 -9.45 11.75
CA ALA A 14 -10.79 -8.28 12.37
C ALA A 14 -10.81 -7.02 11.51
N LEU A 15 -9.77 -6.82 10.68
CA LEU A 15 -9.70 -5.72 9.73
C LEU A 15 -10.07 -6.15 8.30
N ARG A 16 -9.66 -7.34 7.90
CA ARG A 16 -9.95 -7.86 6.56
C ARG A 16 -11.43 -7.91 6.26
N THR A 17 -12.23 -8.48 7.18
CA THR A 17 -13.67 -8.68 6.98
C THR A 17 -14.44 -7.38 6.74
N PRO A 18 -14.32 -6.33 7.57
CA PRO A 18 -14.99 -5.07 7.30
C PRO A 18 -14.43 -4.34 6.06
N LEU A 19 -13.11 -4.35 5.83
CA LEU A 19 -12.48 -3.69 4.68
C LEU A 19 -12.86 -4.37 3.35
N ALA A 20 -13.06 -5.69 3.34
CA ALA A 20 -13.46 -6.43 2.13
C ALA A 20 -14.88 -6.09 1.64
N LYS A 21 -15.69 -5.42 2.47
CA LYS A 21 -17.03 -4.94 2.09
C LYS A 21 -16.99 -3.63 1.27
N LEU A 22 -15.81 -3.09 0.96
CA LEU A 22 -15.68 -1.93 0.09
C LEU A 22 -16.31 -2.24 -1.27
N ASP A 23 -17.12 -1.30 -1.78
CA ASP A 23 -17.66 -1.42 -3.12
C ASP A 23 -16.52 -1.43 -4.16
N ALA A 24 -16.63 -2.35 -5.13
CA ALA A 24 -15.63 -2.56 -6.18
C ALA A 24 -15.35 -1.30 -7.02
N HIS A 25 -16.32 -0.39 -7.09
CA HIS A 25 -16.14 0.90 -7.76
C HIS A 25 -15.07 1.78 -7.09
N TYR A 26 -14.94 1.73 -5.76
CA TYR A 26 -13.95 2.53 -5.03
C TYR A 26 -12.57 1.87 -4.95
N ALA A 27 -12.50 0.55 -5.00
CA ALA A 27 -11.25 -0.20 -4.82
C ALA A 27 -10.11 0.29 -5.75
N PRO A 28 -10.30 0.55 -7.06
CA PRO A 28 -9.26 1.05 -7.94
C PRO A 28 -8.70 2.43 -7.56
N HIS A 29 -9.44 3.20 -6.78
CA HIS A 29 -9.06 4.55 -6.38
C HIS A 29 -8.30 4.62 -5.05
N ILE A 30 -8.31 3.54 -4.27
CA ILE A 30 -7.55 3.48 -3.01
C ILE A 30 -6.07 3.30 -3.32
N GLN A 31 -5.27 4.30 -2.95
CA GLN A 31 -3.81 4.29 -3.14
C GLN A 31 -3.10 3.71 -1.93
N GLU A 32 -3.61 4.01 -0.73
CA GLU A 32 -3.03 3.57 0.54
C GLU A 32 -4.12 3.28 1.57
N ILE A 33 -3.86 2.30 2.45
CA ILE A 33 -4.60 2.08 3.68
C ILE A 33 -3.69 2.48 4.83
N ARG A 34 -4.11 3.43 5.65
CA ARG A 34 -3.34 3.93 6.79
C ARG A 34 -3.93 3.45 8.10
N LEU A 35 -3.11 2.74 8.84
CA LEU A 35 -3.40 2.19 10.16
C LEU A 35 -2.52 2.92 11.17
N ARG A 36 -3.13 3.64 12.12
CA ARG A 36 -2.42 4.38 13.17
C ARG A 36 -3.02 4.11 14.52
N LEU A 37 -2.16 3.93 15.52
CA LEU A 37 -2.56 3.73 16.90
C LEU A 37 -3.47 4.88 17.38
N GLY A 38 -4.59 4.53 18.02
CA GLY A 38 -5.56 5.49 18.54
C GLY A 38 -6.33 6.29 17.48
N GLN A 39 -6.22 5.93 16.21
CA GLN A 39 -6.89 6.63 15.11
C GLN A 39 -7.79 5.69 14.30
N PRO A 40 -8.86 6.21 13.66
CA PRO A 40 -9.64 5.45 12.71
C PRO A 40 -8.81 5.12 11.46
N ILE A 41 -9.19 4.05 10.78
CA ILE A 41 -8.59 3.66 9.50
C ILE A 41 -8.85 4.75 8.46
N GLN A 42 -7.82 5.12 7.71
CA GLN A 42 -7.90 6.10 6.65
C GLN A 42 -7.47 5.51 5.31
N PHE A 43 -8.11 5.95 4.25
CA PHE A 43 -7.70 5.72 2.88
C PHE A 43 -7.02 6.97 2.31
N THR A 44 -6.03 6.76 1.45
CA THR A 44 -5.55 7.82 0.55
C THR A 44 -6.19 7.60 -0.82
N ILE A 45 -6.95 8.60 -1.28
CA ILE A 45 -7.64 8.59 -2.58
C ILE A 45 -7.25 9.86 -3.33
N ARG A 46 -6.64 9.72 -4.50
CA ARG A 46 -6.15 10.85 -5.31
C ARG A 46 -5.29 11.83 -4.48
N GLY A 47 -4.41 11.30 -3.64
CA GLY A 47 -3.53 12.08 -2.77
C GLY A 47 -4.20 12.71 -1.53
N ARG A 48 -5.50 12.49 -1.32
CA ARG A 48 -6.24 13.05 -0.17
C ARG A 48 -6.56 11.96 0.86
N LEU A 49 -6.45 12.29 2.13
CA LEU A 49 -6.83 11.42 3.23
C LEU A 49 -8.34 11.48 3.45
N CYS A 50 -8.95 10.30 3.53
CA CYS A 50 -10.38 10.14 3.77
C CYS A 50 -10.59 9.05 4.83
N PRO A 51 -11.47 9.24 5.83
CA PRO A 51 -11.84 8.17 6.75
C PRO A 51 -12.45 6.99 6.00
N ALA A 52 -11.96 5.76 6.26
CA ALA A 52 -12.46 4.55 5.62
C ALA A 52 -13.96 4.31 5.90
N ALA A 53 -14.42 4.68 7.09
CA ALA A 53 -15.82 4.58 7.50
C ALA A 53 -16.79 5.31 6.56
N LYS A 54 -16.33 6.35 5.85
CA LYS A 54 -17.14 7.06 4.84
C LYS A 54 -17.58 6.14 3.69
N PHE A 55 -16.75 5.17 3.36
CA PHE A 55 -16.98 4.23 2.25
C PHE A 55 -17.48 2.86 2.73
N LEU A 56 -17.48 2.66 4.04
CA LEU A 56 -17.78 1.39 4.71
C LEU A 56 -18.76 1.59 5.88
N PRO A 57 -19.92 2.24 5.67
CA PRO A 57 -20.87 2.48 6.75
C PRO A 57 -21.40 1.15 7.30
N GLY A 58 -21.50 1.04 8.63
CA GLY A 58 -22.10 -0.14 9.29
C GLY A 58 -21.32 -1.45 9.14
N THR A 59 -20.08 -1.42 8.65
CA THR A 59 -19.28 -2.64 8.40
C THR A 59 -18.57 -3.18 9.64
N GLY A 60 -18.60 -2.47 10.77
CA GLY A 60 -17.92 -2.86 12.00
C GLY A 60 -16.43 -2.48 12.04
N LEU A 61 -16.01 -1.46 11.28
CA LEU A 61 -14.67 -0.90 11.43
C LEU A 61 -14.47 -0.34 12.84
N PRO A 62 -13.30 -0.58 13.48
CA PRO A 62 -13.01 0.00 14.79
C PRO A 62 -12.96 1.54 14.70
N ALA A 63 -13.51 2.20 15.72
CA ALA A 63 -13.46 3.66 15.84
C ALA A 63 -12.01 4.17 16.00
N ALA A 64 -11.17 3.37 16.65
CA ALA A 64 -9.74 3.61 16.81
C ALA A 64 -9.00 2.26 16.82
N LEU A 65 -7.76 2.25 16.33
CA LEU A 65 -6.93 1.06 16.32
C LEU A 65 -6.16 0.92 17.63
N GLU A 66 -6.16 -0.28 18.16
CA GLU A 66 -5.46 -0.66 19.38
C GLU A 66 -4.06 -1.24 19.08
N THR A 67 -3.20 -1.25 20.08
CA THR A 67 -1.82 -1.74 19.99
C THR A 67 -1.77 -3.19 19.50
N ASP A 68 -2.59 -4.07 20.05
CA ASP A 68 -2.60 -5.49 19.69
C ASP A 68 -3.05 -5.70 18.24
N THR A 69 -4.05 -4.93 17.79
CA THR A 69 -4.50 -4.98 16.39
C THR A 69 -3.38 -4.59 15.42
N LEU A 70 -2.65 -3.51 15.71
CA LEU A 70 -1.52 -3.09 14.87
C LEU A 70 -0.36 -4.09 14.89
N ARG A 71 -0.06 -4.66 16.06
CA ARG A 71 0.96 -5.69 16.20
C ARG A 71 0.60 -6.93 15.41
N ASP A 72 -0.65 -7.40 15.50
CA ASP A 72 -1.12 -8.56 14.74
C ASP A 72 -1.08 -8.30 13.23
N CYS A 73 -1.47 -7.09 12.79
CA CYS A 73 -1.32 -6.67 11.39
C CYS A 73 0.13 -6.75 10.93
N PHE A 74 1.06 -6.18 11.71
CA PHE A 74 2.48 -6.20 11.38
C PHE A 74 3.03 -7.63 11.27
N LEU A 75 2.73 -8.48 12.25
CA LEU A 75 3.17 -9.87 12.26
C LEU A 75 2.60 -10.67 11.07
N GLN A 76 1.34 -10.47 10.72
CA GLN A 76 0.74 -11.13 9.56
C GLN A 76 1.33 -10.65 8.24
N LEU A 77 1.54 -9.35 8.07
CA LEU A 77 2.19 -8.76 6.90
C LEU A 77 3.61 -9.29 6.72
N CYS A 78 4.35 -9.50 7.82
CA CYS A 78 5.66 -10.15 7.83
C CYS A 78 5.58 -11.69 7.75
N ARG A 79 4.39 -12.28 7.53
CA ARG A 79 4.17 -13.74 7.53
C ARG A 79 4.76 -14.42 8.78
N ARG A 80 4.69 -13.76 9.94
CA ARG A 80 5.26 -14.15 11.23
C ARG A 80 6.78 -14.33 11.23
N SER A 81 7.48 -13.87 10.19
CA SER A 81 8.94 -13.92 10.05
C SER A 81 9.52 -12.51 9.90
N VAL A 82 9.54 -11.75 10.99
CA VAL A 82 10.05 -10.36 11.00
C VAL A 82 11.51 -10.29 10.56
N TYR A 83 12.31 -11.29 10.93
CA TYR A 83 13.73 -11.36 10.55
C TYR A 83 13.97 -11.42 9.04
N ALA A 84 13.03 -11.99 8.27
CA ALA A 84 13.15 -12.05 6.82
C ALA A 84 13.10 -10.66 6.15
N TYR A 85 12.64 -9.65 6.87
CA TYR A 85 12.50 -8.27 6.39
C TYR A 85 13.42 -7.29 7.14
N GLU A 86 14.41 -7.78 7.90
CA GLU A 86 15.21 -6.94 8.80
C GLU A 86 15.89 -5.78 8.08
N ASP A 87 16.49 -6.02 6.91
CA ASP A 87 17.20 -4.98 6.16
C ASP A 87 16.26 -3.95 5.54
N GLU A 88 15.10 -4.37 5.08
CA GLU A 88 14.06 -3.46 4.59
C GLU A 88 13.46 -2.64 5.74
N LEU A 89 13.20 -3.27 6.87
CA LEU A 89 12.67 -2.62 8.07
C LEU A 89 13.62 -1.56 8.65
N LYS A 90 14.95 -1.71 8.47
CA LYS A 90 15.94 -0.66 8.80
C LYS A 90 15.68 0.62 8.01
N GLN A 91 15.15 0.50 6.79
CA GLN A 91 14.78 1.61 5.92
C GLN A 91 13.37 2.18 6.22
N GLY A 92 12.62 1.55 7.16
CA GLY A 92 11.28 1.98 7.57
C GLY A 92 10.14 1.43 6.72
N TYR A 93 10.40 0.51 5.80
CA TYR A 93 9.38 -0.16 5.01
C TYR A 93 9.83 -1.58 4.62
N PHE A 94 8.90 -2.39 4.16
CA PHE A 94 9.16 -3.68 3.51
C PHE A 94 8.14 -3.93 2.40
N THR A 95 8.46 -4.85 1.50
CA THR A 95 7.64 -5.18 0.34
C THR A 95 7.00 -6.55 0.53
N VAL A 96 5.68 -6.60 0.40
CA VAL A 96 4.92 -7.85 0.46
C VAL A 96 4.63 -8.39 -0.94
N GLN A 97 4.13 -9.63 -1.00
CA GLN A 97 3.75 -10.27 -2.25
C GLN A 97 2.80 -9.38 -3.06
N GLY A 98 3.04 -9.27 -4.37
CA GLY A 98 2.31 -8.36 -5.27
C GLY A 98 2.91 -6.96 -5.36
N GLY A 99 4.08 -6.71 -4.73
CA GLY A 99 4.82 -5.46 -4.85
C GLY A 99 4.28 -4.32 -3.98
N CYS A 100 3.29 -4.58 -3.12
CA CYS A 100 2.79 -3.58 -2.18
C CYS A 100 3.86 -3.26 -1.14
N ARG A 101 4.09 -1.97 -0.89
CA ARG A 101 5.04 -1.49 0.11
C ARG A 101 4.33 -1.13 1.40
N ILE A 102 4.86 -1.63 2.51
CA ILE A 102 4.35 -1.40 3.85
C ILE A 102 5.34 -0.50 4.60
N GLY A 103 4.98 0.77 4.76
CA GLY A 103 5.72 1.67 5.64
C GLY A 103 5.41 1.36 7.10
N VAL A 104 6.43 1.32 7.94
CA VAL A 104 6.33 0.99 9.37
C VAL A 104 6.91 2.12 10.20
N ALA A 105 6.16 2.58 11.21
CA ALA A 105 6.67 3.47 12.23
C ALA A 105 6.35 2.92 13.63
N GLY A 106 7.25 3.20 14.57
CA GLY A 106 7.11 2.71 15.94
C GLY A 106 8.38 2.91 16.75
N CYS A 107 8.39 2.38 17.95
CA CYS A 107 9.58 2.37 18.80
C CYS A 107 10.49 1.22 18.40
N ARG A 108 11.79 1.48 18.35
CA ARG A 108 12.83 0.49 18.06
C ARG A 108 13.64 0.19 19.30
N GLY A 109 13.98 -1.08 19.46
CA GLY A 109 14.90 -1.58 20.46
C GLY A 109 16.03 -2.40 19.82
N PRO A 110 16.94 -3.01 20.61
CA PRO A 110 18.06 -3.80 20.10
C PRO A 110 17.65 -4.98 19.20
N GLY A 111 16.43 -5.52 19.37
CA GLY A 111 15.88 -6.64 18.61
C GLY A 111 14.91 -6.24 17.50
N GLY A 112 14.88 -4.98 17.08
CA GLY A 112 13.94 -4.48 16.06
C GLY A 112 12.84 -3.59 16.63
N PHE A 113 11.62 -3.66 16.06
CA PHE A 113 10.48 -2.89 16.57
C PHE A 113 9.97 -3.48 17.89
N SER A 114 10.05 -2.71 18.99
CA SER A 114 9.44 -3.03 20.28
C SER A 114 7.94 -2.70 20.32
N ALA A 115 7.54 -1.68 19.57
CA ALA A 115 6.13 -1.33 19.39
C ALA A 115 5.92 -0.72 18.00
N VAL A 116 4.87 -1.16 17.31
CA VAL A 116 4.43 -0.58 16.03
C VAL A 116 3.29 0.40 16.31
N THR A 117 3.44 1.64 15.89
CA THR A 117 2.45 2.70 16.08
C THR A 117 1.73 3.10 14.79
N SER A 118 2.31 2.77 13.63
CA SER A 118 1.70 3.06 12.34
C SER A 118 2.15 2.05 11.28
N LEU A 119 1.19 1.65 10.45
CA LEU A 119 1.40 0.90 9.21
C LEU A 119 0.75 1.68 8.06
N ASN A 120 1.50 1.86 6.96
CA ASN A 120 1.02 2.49 5.76
C ASN A 120 1.12 1.51 4.57
N LEU A 121 0.00 0.91 4.20
CA LEU A 121 -0.08 -0.08 3.14
C LEU A 121 -0.29 0.63 1.80
N ARG A 122 0.79 0.78 1.02
CA ARG A 122 0.73 1.36 -0.33
C ARG A 122 0.42 0.27 -1.34
N ILE A 123 -0.70 0.44 -2.04
CA ILE A 123 -1.19 -0.54 -3.01
C ILE A 123 -0.41 -0.37 -4.31
N ALA A 124 0.36 -1.40 -4.68
CA ALA A 124 1.05 -1.43 -5.96
C ALA A 124 0.05 -1.79 -7.05
N ARG A 125 -0.11 -0.89 -8.03
CA ARG A 125 -0.95 -1.15 -9.20
C ARG A 125 -0.10 -1.29 -10.44
N TRP A 126 -0.41 -2.32 -11.22
CA TRP A 126 0.15 -2.47 -12.55
C TRP A 126 -0.71 -1.66 -13.52
N LEU A 127 -0.27 -0.45 -13.79
CA LEU A 127 -0.92 0.42 -14.77
C LEU A 127 -0.11 0.39 -16.06
N THR A 128 -0.79 0.21 -17.17
CA THR A 128 -0.26 0.37 -18.52
C THR A 128 -0.98 1.52 -19.20
N CYS A 129 -0.32 2.24 -20.06
CA CYS A 129 -0.92 3.22 -20.94
C CYS A 129 -0.45 2.96 -22.38
N PRO A 130 -1.26 3.28 -23.40
CA PRO A 130 -0.80 3.22 -24.77
C PRO A 130 0.38 4.19 -24.95
N LEU A 131 1.37 3.76 -25.71
CA LEU A 131 2.48 4.65 -26.10
C LEU A 131 1.94 5.75 -27.03
N PRO A 132 2.35 7.02 -26.83
CA PRO A 132 2.14 8.04 -27.84
C PRO A 132 2.79 7.63 -29.18
N PRO A 133 2.14 7.92 -30.32
CA PRO A 133 2.67 7.50 -31.64
C PRO A 133 4.12 7.92 -31.88
N GLU A 134 4.53 9.07 -31.35
CA GLU A 134 5.88 9.59 -31.47
C GLU A 134 6.92 8.72 -30.76
N LEU A 135 6.53 8.10 -29.65
CA LEU A 135 7.38 7.17 -28.88
C LEU A 135 7.33 5.76 -29.48
N GLU A 136 6.20 5.35 -30.03
CA GLU A 136 6.05 4.07 -30.70
C GLU A 136 7.04 3.92 -31.86
N ALA A 137 7.21 4.96 -32.64
CA ALA A 137 8.17 4.99 -33.72
C ALA A 137 9.64 4.82 -33.24
N LEU A 138 9.98 5.36 -32.07
CA LEU A 138 11.31 5.22 -31.46
C LEU A 138 11.61 3.83 -30.91
N THR A 139 10.57 3.05 -30.56
CA THR A 139 10.75 1.69 -30.05
C THR A 139 10.98 0.66 -31.15
N VAL A 140 10.52 0.92 -32.37
CA VAL A 140 10.66 0.01 -33.52
C VAL A 140 12.09 -0.01 -34.05
N THR A 141 12.80 1.13 -34.04
CA THR A 141 14.19 1.22 -34.47
C THR A 141 15.00 2.04 -33.45
N PRO A 142 15.41 1.45 -32.33
CA PRO A 142 16.16 2.17 -31.32
C PRO A 142 17.58 2.46 -31.81
N THR A 143 17.83 3.68 -32.29
CA THR A 143 19.17 4.16 -32.70
C THR A 143 19.90 4.87 -31.55
N GLY A 144 19.31 4.93 -30.35
CA GLY A 144 19.86 5.63 -29.18
C GLY A 144 19.09 5.33 -27.91
N GLY A 145 19.43 6.04 -26.84
CA GLY A 145 18.71 5.95 -25.55
C GLY A 145 17.52 6.92 -25.50
N LEU A 146 16.47 6.53 -24.78
CA LEU A 146 15.31 7.38 -24.47
C LEU A 146 15.38 7.89 -23.03
N LEU A 147 15.33 9.20 -22.81
CA LEU A 147 15.23 9.82 -21.50
C LEU A 147 13.84 10.42 -21.32
N LEU A 148 13.08 9.89 -20.34
CA LEU A 148 11.79 10.44 -19.93
C LEU A 148 11.96 11.34 -18.71
N ALA A 149 11.73 12.63 -18.87
CA ALA A 149 11.80 13.64 -17.81
C ALA A 149 10.41 14.20 -17.50
N GLY A 150 10.18 14.53 -16.22
CA GLY A 150 8.93 15.13 -15.76
C GLY A 150 8.80 15.11 -14.24
N PRO A 151 7.84 15.84 -13.65
CA PRO A 151 7.64 15.93 -12.22
C PRO A 151 7.26 14.55 -11.60
N PRO A 152 7.38 14.39 -10.26
CA PRO A 152 6.87 13.21 -9.57
C PRO A 152 5.39 12.99 -9.89
N GLY A 153 4.98 11.72 -10.11
CA GLY A 153 3.59 11.36 -10.40
C GLY A 153 3.11 11.63 -11.83
N SER A 154 3.98 12.11 -12.73
CA SER A 154 3.62 12.39 -14.15
C SER A 154 3.46 11.14 -15.05
N GLY A 155 3.56 9.94 -14.46
CA GLY A 155 3.34 8.70 -15.22
C GLY A 155 4.55 8.14 -15.97
N LYS A 156 5.77 8.68 -15.78
CA LYS A 156 7.01 8.20 -16.44
C LYS A 156 7.19 6.68 -16.38
N THR A 157 7.09 6.13 -15.18
CA THR A 157 7.23 4.67 -14.96
C THR A 157 6.08 3.88 -15.58
N THR A 158 4.88 4.45 -15.66
CA THR A 158 3.72 3.83 -16.32
C THR A 158 3.95 3.75 -17.82
N LEU A 159 4.54 4.80 -18.39
CA LEU A 159 4.86 4.86 -19.82
C LEU A 159 5.99 3.89 -20.23
N LEU A 160 6.90 3.55 -19.31
CA LEU A 160 8.01 2.61 -19.54
C LEU A 160 7.61 1.13 -19.37
N ARG A 161 6.35 0.85 -19.06
CA ARG A 161 5.81 -0.51 -18.90
C ARG A 161 5.00 -0.96 -20.08
#